data_4d01cef9faab597ccfdf2e19b6abd565
#
_entry.id   4d01cef9faab597ccfdf2e19b6abd565
#
_cell.length_a   1.000
_cell.length_b   1.000
_cell.length_c   1.000
_cell.angle_alpha   90.00
_cell.angle_beta   90.00
_cell.angle_gamma   90.00
#
_symmetry.space_group_name_H-M   'P 1'
#
loop_
_entity.id
_entity.type
_entity.pdbx_description
1 polymer ?
#
loop_
_entity_poly.entity_id
_entity_poly.type
_entity_poly.pdbx_seq_one_letter_code
_entity_poly.pdbx_strand_id
1 'polypeptide(L)'
;VGSEMCIRDRDEDVLDTWFSSWLWPISVFDGINRPDNPEINYYYPTVDLVTAPDIIFFWVARMIMAGYEYRGEKPFGHVYFTGIVRDKLGRKMSKQLGNSPDPLDLIARYGADGVRMAMLLCSSAGNDLMFDEALCEQGRNFGNKIWNAYRLVHTWAVDDRLPQSENNRLAVEWFEAVLDRAIAETDGDFAAYRISEALMKFYKLFWDDFSGWYLEMVKPAYGEPIDRVTLDATRGLFEKLLKLLHPFMPVSYTHLT
;
A
#
# COMPACT_ATOMS: atom_id res chain seq x y z
N VAL A 1 34.89 -38.87 32.27
CA VAL A 1 34.66 -37.58 32.97
C VAL A 1 35.03 -36.38 32.08
N GLY A 2 35.79 -36.60 30.98
CA GLY A 2 36.16 -35.50 30.05
C GLY A 2 35.16 -35.20 28.92
N SER A 3 34.18 -36.06 28.62
CA SER A 3 33.29 -35.90 27.46
C SER A 3 32.03 -35.08 27.71
N GLU A 4 31.59 -34.99 28.96
CA GLU A 4 30.36 -34.22 29.25
C GLU A 4 30.61 -32.72 29.42
N MET A 5 31.84 -32.30 29.72
CA MET A 5 32.18 -30.87 29.84
C MET A 5 32.26 -30.19 28.48
N CYS A 6 32.76 -30.89 27.45
CA CYS A 6 32.84 -30.36 26.08
C CYS A 6 31.46 -30.16 25.40
N ILE A 7 30.45 -30.91 25.84
CA ILE A 7 29.07 -30.78 25.28
C ILE A 7 28.33 -29.56 25.83
N ARG A 8 28.81 -28.95 26.91
CA ARG A 8 28.18 -27.77 27.56
C ARG A 8 28.90 -26.47 27.30
N ASP A 9 30.06 -26.50 26.68
CA ASP A 9 30.76 -25.26 26.30
C ASP A 9 30.04 -24.62 25.14
N ARG A 10 29.82 -23.34 25.23
CA ARG A 10 29.30 -22.53 24.14
C ARG A 10 30.45 -22.19 23.22
N ASP A 11 30.19 -22.28 21.91
CA ASP A 11 31.10 -21.76 20.92
C ASP A 11 31.24 -20.23 21.15
N GLU A 12 32.44 -19.69 21.05
CA GLU A 12 32.73 -18.26 21.20
C GLU A 12 32.26 -17.47 19.98
N ASP A 13 32.17 -18.15 18.81
CA ASP A 13 31.67 -17.58 17.59
C ASP A 13 30.14 -17.60 17.53
N VAL A 14 29.56 -16.66 16.78
CA VAL A 14 28.13 -16.60 16.48
C VAL A 14 27.86 -17.17 15.09
N LEU A 15 26.71 -17.77 14.92
CA LEU A 15 26.26 -18.22 13.61
C LEU A 15 26.01 -17.03 12.69
N ASP A 16 26.25 -17.20 11.39
CA ASP A 16 25.94 -16.25 10.35
C ASP A 16 24.45 -15.82 10.42
N THR A 17 24.20 -14.55 10.18
CA THR A 17 22.83 -13.98 10.17
C THR A 17 21.89 -14.77 9.24
N TRP A 18 22.41 -15.28 8.12
CA TRP A 18 21.62 -16.08 7.19
C TRP A 18 21.15 -17.42 7.77
N PHE A 19 21.87 -17.94 8.75
CA PHE A 19 21.46 -19.18 9.41
C PHE A 19 20.14 -19.03 10.16
N SER A 20 19.96 -17.96 10.92
CA SER A 20 18.73 -17.69 11.64
C SER A 20 17.62 -17.15 10.73
N SER A 21 17.95 -16.35 9.72
CA SER A 21 16.96 -15.72 8.85
C SER A 21 16.23 -16.71 7.92
N TRP A 22 16.84 -17.82 7.54
CA TRP A 22 16.14 -18.83 6.74
C TRP A 22 15.07 -19.61 7.51
N LEU A 23 15.16 -19.60 8.84
CA LEU A 23 14.18 -20.23 9.72
C LEU A 23 13.00 -19.29 10.06
N TRP A 24 13.07 -18.05 9.62
CA TRP A 24 12.12 -17.02 10.04
C TRP A 24 10.65 -17.39 9.85
N PRO A 25 10.18 -17.96 8.72
CA PRO A 25 8.79 -18.36 8.56
C PRO A 25 8.32 -19.39 9.59
N ILE A 26 9.24 -20.15 10.19
CA ILE A 26 8.97 -21.18 11.18
C ILE A 26 9.12 -20.62 12.60
N SER A 27 10.25 -19.93 12.86
CA SER A 27 10.62 -19.49 14.20
C SER A 27 9.73 -18.39 14.76
N VAL A 28 9.20 -17.49 13.92
CA VAL A 28 8.34 -16.38 14.35
C VAL A 28 7.03 -16.88 15.00
N PHE A 29 6.58 -18.07 14.65
CA PHE A 29 5.40 -18.71 15.23
C PHE A 29 5.75 -19.83 16.23
N ASP A 30 6.97 -19.82 16.78
CA ASP A 30 7.49 -20.84 17.69
C ASP A 30 7.38 -22.28 17.13
N GLY A 31 7.43 -22.41 15.79
CA GLY A 31 7.26 -23.67 15.11
C GLY A 31 8.43 -24.65 15.24
N ILE A 32 9.56 -24.21 15.84
CA ILE A 32 10.71 -25.06 16.17
C ILE A 32 10.43 -25.83 17.47
N ASN A 33 10.02 -25.14 18.53
CA ASN A 33 9.77 -25.75 19.83
C ASN A 33 8.37 -26.39 19.92
N ARG A 34 7.40 -25.82 19.22
CA ARG A 34 6.00 -26.27 19.20
C ARG A 34 5.50 -26.39 17.75
N PRO A 35 5.91 -27.46 17.02
CA PRO A 35 5.70 -27.58 15.57
C PRO A 35 4.24 -27.66 15.14
N ASP A 36 3.33 -28.04 16.06
CA ASP A 36 1.90 -28.22 15.78
C ASP A 36 1.01 -27.18 16.48
N ASN A 37 1.58 -26.03 16.90
CA ASN A 37 0.76 -25.00 17.55
C ASN A 37 -0.21 -24.33 16.55
N PRO A 38 -1.34 -23.74 17.03
CA PRO A 38 -2.35 -23.15 16.17
C PRO A 38 -1.84 -22.03 15.26
N GLU A 39 -0.88 -21.21 15.72
CA GLU A 39 -0.36 -20.09 14.93
C GLU A 39 0.44 -20.58 13.73
N ILE A 40 1.39 -21.52 13.92
CA ILE A 40 2.14 -22.06 12.79
C ILE A 40 1.23 -22.78 11.79
N ASN A 41 0.22 -23.50 12.26
CA ASN A 41 -0.72 -24.19 11.39
C ASN A 41 -1.63 -23.23 10.59
N TYR A 42 -1.83 -22.02 11.09
CA TYR A 42 -2.62 -21.00 10.39
C TYR A 42 -1.77 -20.15 9.41
N TYR A 43 -0.57 -19.74 9.82
CA TYR A 43 0.25 -18.80 9.05
C TYR A 43 1.28 -19.43 8.14
N TYR A 44 1.58 -20.70 8.31
CA TYR A 44 2.54 -21.44 7.49
C TYR A 44 1.83 -22.47 6.60
N PRO A 45 2.08 -22.50 5.28
CA PRO A 45 2.89 -21.57 4.49
C PRO A 45 2.29 -20.15 4.45
N THR A 46 3.14 -19.12 4.42
CA THR A 46 2.67 -17.75 4.24
C THR A 46 2.18 -17.54 2.80
N VAL A 47 1.24 -16.60 2.60
CA VAL A 47 0.72 -16.33 1.24
C VAL A 47 1.80 -15.72 0.37
N ASP A 48 2.39 -14.62 0.81
CA ASP A 48 3.33 -13.83 0.04
C ASP A 48 4.63 -13.56 0.82
N LEU A 49 5.76 -13.68 0.13
CA LEU A 49 7.05 -13.16 0.58
C LEU A 49 7.38 -11.94 -0.29
N VAL A 50 7.60 -10.79 0.34
CA VAL A 50 8.03 -9.57 -0.35
C VAL A 50 9.51 -9.33 -0.09
N THR A 51 10.33 -9.28 -1.14
CA THR A 51 11.78 -9.11 -1.02
C THR A 51 12.39 -8.53 -2.30
N ALA A 52 13.69 -8.22 -2.26
CA ALA A 52 14.43 -7.79 -3.44
C ALA A 52 15.07 -9.00 -4.18
N PRO A 53 15.25 -8.92 -5.51
CA PRO A 53 15.83 -10.01 -6.30
C PRO A 53 17.30 -10.32 -5.92
N ASP A 54 18.02 -9.36 -5.36
CA ASP A 54 19.43 -9.51 -4.97
C ASP A 54 19.66 -10.66 -3.96
N ILE A 55 18.64 -11.01 -3.17
CA ILE A 55 18.76 -12.02 -2.13
C ILE A 55 17.97 -13.31 -2.43
N ILE A 56 17.66 -13.59 -3.69
CA ILE A 56 17.03 -14.85 -4.09
C ILE A 56 17.81 -16.05 -3.56
N PHE A 57 19.11 -16.13 -3.85
CA PHE A 57 19.94 -17.24 -3.43
C PHE A 57 20.32 -17.20 -1.94
N PHE A 58 20.51 -16.00 -1.41
CA PHE A 58 20.95 -15.83 -0.03
C PHE A 58 19.83 -16.02 0.98
N TRP A 59 18.59 -15.75 0.62
CA TRP A 59 17.48 -15.81 1.55
C TRP A 59 16.32 -16.68 1.06
N VAL A 60 15.75 -16.38 -0.11
CA VAL A 60 14.55 -17.07 -0.62
C VAL A 60 14.81 -18.56 -0.80
N ALA A 61 15.89 -18.93 -1.51
CA ALA A 61 16.26 -20.33 -1.74
C ALA A 61 16.55 -21.05 -0.42
N ARG A 62 17.23 -20.40 0.52
CA ARG A 62 17.53 -20.99 1.83
C ARG A 62 16.28 -21.23 2.67
N MET A 63 15.31 -20.31 2.66
CA MET A 63 14.01 -20.53 3.31
C MET A 63 13.27 -21.72 2.70
N ILE A 64 13.30 -21.87 1.37
CA ILE A 64 12.69 -23.03 0.70
C ILE A 64 13.36 -24.34 1.16
N MET A 65 14.69 -24.37 1.22
CA MET A 65 15.43 -25.54 1.72
C MET A 65 15.03 -25.87 3.16
N ALA A 66 15.02 -24.88 4.05
CA ALA A 66 14.62 -25.08 5.44
C ALA A 66 13.15 -25.51 5.58
N GLY A 67 12.26 -24.96 4.75
CA GLY A 67 10.85 -25.33 4.72
C GLY A 67 10.67 -26.82 4.40
N TYR A 68 11.30 -27.31 3.35
CA TYR A 68 11.22 -28.73 3.01
C TYR A 68 11.92 -29.64 4.04
N GLU A 69 13.06 -29.22 4.62
CA GLU A 69 13.76 -30.00 5.62
C GLU A 69 12.98 -30.12 6.92
N TYR A 70 12.43 -29.04 7.43
CA TYR A 70 11.82 -29.01 8.77
C TYR A 70 10.29 -29.13 8.78
N ARG A 71 9.63 -28.80 7.66
CA ARG A 71 8.15 -28.81 7.57
C ARG A 71 7.62 -29.71 6.45
N GLY A 72 8.47 -30.19 5.54
CA GLY A 72 8.09 -31.02 4.40
C GLY A 72 7.36 -30.26 3.28
N GLU A 73 7.30 -28.94 3.34
CA GLU A 73 6.59 -28.12 2.36
C GLU A 73 7.24 -26.74 2.15
N LYS A 74 6.87 -26.05 1.08
CA LYS A 74 7.37 -24.70 0.78
C LYS A 74 6.88 -23.68 1.83
N PRO A 75 7.72 -22.68 2.20
CA PRO A 75 7.38 -21.74 3.26
C PRO A 75 6.40 -20.61 2.85
N PHE A 76 6.16 -20.40 1.55
CA PHE A 76 5.29 -19.36 1.02
C PHE A 76 4.68 -19.72 -0.33
N GLY A 77 3.52 -19.12 -0.65
CA GLY A 77 2.79 -19.31 -1.90
C GLY A 77 3.45 -18.61 -3.07
N HIS A 78 3.75 -17.33 -2.89
CA HIS A 78 4.32 -16.45 -3.91
C HIS A 78 5.52 -15.68 -3.38
N VAL A 79 6.36 -15.19 -4.30
CA VAL A 79 7.46 -14.27 -4.00
C VAL A 79 7.28 -13.03 -4.86
N TYR A 80 7.03 -11.89 -4.21
CA TYR A 80 6.96 -10.60 -4.88
C TYR A 80 8.31 -9.89 -4.80
N PHE A 81 8.92 -9.65 -5.95
CA PHE A 81 10.20 -8.96 -6.03
C PHE A 81 9.99 -7.45 -6.22
N THR A 82 10.45 -6.68 -5.23
CA THR A 82 10.48 -5.22 -5.31
C THR A 82 11.67 -4.75 -6.14
N GLY A 83 11.54 -3.58 -6.77
CA GLY A 83 12.69 -2.91 -7.39
C GLY A 83 13.68 -2.35 -6.37
N ILE A 84 14.92 -2.18 -6.80
CA ILE A 84 15.96 -1.47 -6.04
C ILE A 84 15.84 0.02 -6.35
N VAL A 85 15.90 0.84 -5.29
CA VAL A 85 15.81 2.30 -5.45
C VAL A 85 17.10 2.84 -6.05
N ARG A 86 16.96 3.56 -7.18
CA ARG A 86 18.05 4.25 -7.89
C ARG A 86 17.77 5.73 -7.97
N ASP A 87 18.83 6.50 -8.09
CA ASP A 87 18.72 7.93 -8.36
C ASP A 87 18.32 8.22 -9.82
N LYS A 88 18.10 9.49 -10.15
CA LYS A 88 17.74 9.94 -11.52
C LYS A 88 18.73 9.55 -12.61
N LEU A 89 19.98 9.22 -12.23
CA LEU A 89 21.02 8.78 -13.13
C LEU A 89 21.14 7.25 -13.24
N GLY A 90 20.21 6.50 -12.60
CA GLY A 90 20.22 5.06 -12.58
C GLY A 90 21.23 4.42 -11.63
N ARG A 91 21.90 5.20 -10.77
CA ARG A 91 22.88 4.69 -9.82
C ARG A 91 22.19 4.20 -8.56
N LYS A 92 22.64 3.07 -8.02
CA LYS A 92 22.15 2.55 -6.75
C LYS A 92 22.35 3.60 -5.65
N MET A 93 21.31 3.87 -4.88
CA MET A 93 21.39 4.79 -3.76
C MET A 93 22.31 4.26 -2.66
N SER A 94 23.21 5.09 -2.17
CA SER A 94 24.08 4.78 -1.03
C SER A 94 24.41 6.03 -0.22
N LYS A 95 24.61 5.84 1.09
CA LYS A 95 25.04 6.93 1.97
C LYS A 95 26.41 7.49 1.57
N GLN A 96 27.32 6.64 1.05
CA GLN A 96 28.66 7.05 0.62
C GLN A 96 28.64 7.98 -0.61
N LEU A 97 27.67 7.79 -1.51
CA LEU A 97 27.49 8.63 -2.70
C LEU A 97 26.68 9.91 -2.41
N GLY A 98 26.10 10.04 -1.22
CA GLY A 98 25.26 11.17 -0.87
C GLY A 98 23.98 11.32 -1.71
N ASN A 99 23.60 10.28 -2.45
CA ASN A 99 22.44 10.26 -3.33
C ASN A 99 21.21 9.55 -2.72
N SER A 100 21.26 9.24 -1.42
CA SER A 100 20.17 8.63 -0.67
C SER A 100 19.58 9.67 0.28
N PRO A 101 18.43 10.30 -0.05
CA PRO A 101 17.78 11.23 0.85
C PRO A 101 17.31 10.50 2.12
N ASP A 102 17.30 11.21 3.24
CA ASP A 102 16.75 10.68 4.48
C ASP A 102 15.22 10.57 4.35
N PRO A 103 14.62 9.38 4.54
CA PRO A 103 13.18 9.23 4.51
C PRO A 103 12.42 10.11 5.52
N LEU A 104 13.01 10.39 6.68
CA LEU A 104 12.37 11.24 7.68
C LEU A 104 12.32 12.70 7.23
N ASP A 105 13.35 13.19 6.53
CA ASP A 105 13.35 14.52 5.93
C ASP A 105 12.31 14.64 4.81
N LEU A 106 12.16 13.59 4.00
CA LEU A 106 11.11 13.55 2.98
C LEU A 106 9.72 13.57 3.61
N ILE A 107 9.50 12.79 4.67
CA ILE A 107 8.23 12.75 5.41
C ILE A 107 7.92 14.11 6.05
N ALA A 108 8.92 14.77 6.62
CA ALA A 108 8.74 16.10 7.20
C ALA A 108 8.32 17.16 6.16
N ARG A 109 8.81 17.05 4.91
CA ARG A 109 8.50 17.99 3.81
C ARG A 109 7.22 17.68 3.05
N TYR A 110 6.95 16.41 2.81
CA TYR A 110 5.87 15.98 1.90
C TYR A 110 4.75 15.20 2.59
N GLY A 111 4.91 14.87 3.88
CA GLY A 111 4.02 13.98 4.61
C GLY A 111 4.25 12.50 4.28
N ALA A 112 3.87 11.61 5.19
CA ALA A 112 4.07 10.17 5.02
C ALA A 112 3.33 9.62 3.80
N ASP A 113 2.08 10.04 3.58
CA ASP A 113 1.28 9.60 2.43
C ASP A 113 1.85 10.10 1.11
N GLY A 114 2.43 11.32 1.07
CA GLY A 114 3.10 11.84 -0.11
C GLY A 114 4.31 10.99 -0.52
N VAL A 115 5.14 10.60 0.46
CA VAL A 115 6.29 9.72 0.22
C VAL A 115 5.86 8.31 -0.17
N ARG A 116 4.86 7.74 0.52
CA ARG A 116 4.32 6.41 0.19
C ARG A 116 3.79 6.35 -1.24
N MET A 117 2.98 7.35 -1.61
CA MET A 117 2.43 7.44 -2.96
C MET A 117 3.52 7.54 -4.02
N ALA A 118 4.56 8.36 -3.79
CA ALA A 118 5.71 8.47 -4.69
C ALA A 118 6.38 7.12 -4.91
N MET A 119 6.68 6.41 -3.84
CA MET A 119 7.33 5.10 -3.91
C MET A 119 6.47 4.08 -4.66
N LEU A 120 5.17 4.03 -4.37
CA LEU A 120 4.24 3.08 -4.99
C LEU A 120 3.99 3.37 -6.47
N LEU A 121 3.93 4.64 -6.87
CA LEU A 121 3.79 5.02 -8.29
C LEU A 121 5.01 4.64 -9.13
N CYS A 122 6.22 4.63 -8.54
CA CYS A 122 7.44 4.22 -9.22
C CYS A 122 7.65 2.71 -9.22
N SER A 123 6.93 1.96 -8.37
CA SER A 123 7.17 0.54 -8.13
C SER A 123 6.46 -0.32 -9.16
N SER A 124 7.13 -0.62 -10.27
CA SER A 124 6.71 -1.72 -11.15
C SER A 124 7.39 -3.02 -10.70
N ALA A 125 6.62 -4.10 -10.58
CA ALA A 125 7.13 -5.40 -10.16
C ALA A 125 8.35 -5.83 -11.01
N GLY A 126 9.44 -6.22 -10.32
CA GLY A 126 10.66 -6.73 -10.96
C GLY A 126 11.57 -5.70 -11.65
N ASN A 127 11.22 -4.41 -11.64
CA ASN A 127 12.05 -3.35 -12.21
C ASN A 127 12.65 -2.46 -11.13
N ASP A 128 13.82 -1.88 -11.43
CA ASP A 128 14.41 -0.89 -10.56
C ASP A 128 13.54 0.38 -10.46
N LEU A 129 13.52 0.95 -9.27
CA LEU A 129 12.70 2.09 -8.92
C LEU A 129 13.51 3.37 -9.07
N MET A 130 13.20 4.16 -10.10
CA MET A 130 13.85 5.46 -10.33
C MET A 130 13.18 6.52 -9.46
N PHE A 131 13.78 6.80 -8.31
CA PHE A 131 13.23 7.78 -7.38
C PHE A 131 13.45 9.21 -7.85
N ASP A 132 12.36 9.96 -7.91
CA ASP A 132 12.34 11.41 -8.10
C ASP A 132 11.55 12.07 -6.96
N GLU A 133 12.16 13.03 -6.29
CA GLU A 133 11.54 13.80 -5.22
C GLU A 133 10.28 14.58 -5.68
N ALA A 134 10.21 14.93 -6.97
CA ALA A 134 9.00 15.53 -7.55
C ALA A 134 7.75 14.67 -7.41
N LEU A 135 7.91 13.34 -7.33
CA LEU A 135 6.79 12.43 -7.10
C LEU A 135 6.25 12.53 -5.67
N CYS A 136 7.10 12.84 -4.70
CA CYS A 136 6.65 13.13 -3.32
C CYS A 136 5.78 14.40 -3.28
N GLU A 137 6.14 15.41 -4.06
CA GLU A 137 5.33 16.62 -4.21
C GLU A 137 3.98 16.32 -4.87
N GLN A 138 3.96 15.48 -5.91
CA GLN A 138 2.74 15.00 -6.55
C GLN A 138 1.84 14.29 -5.53
N GLY A 139 2.41 13.38 -4.72
CA GLY A 139 1.67 12.69 -3.66
C GLY A 139 1.09 13.62 -2.61
N ARG A 140 1.87 14.63 -2.16
CA ARG A 140 1.39 15.67 -1.25
C ARG A 140 0.23 16.48 -1.87
N ASN A 141 0.37 16.87 -3.13
CA ASN A 141 -0.65 17.65 -3.83
C ASN A 141 -1.93 16.83 -4.01
N PHE A 142 -1.83 15.53 -4.19
CA PHE A 142 -2.99 14.65 -4.19
C PHE A 142 -3.68 14.58 -2.83
N GLY A 143 -2.94 14.45 -1.73
CA GLY A 143 -3.50 14.56 -0.38
C GLY A 143 -4.22 15.88 -0.13
N ASN A 144 -3.63 17.00 -0.59
CA ASN A 144 -4.28 18.32 -0.53
C ASN A 144 -5.57 18.39 -1.37
N LYS A 145 -5.59 17.71 -2.53
CA LYS A 145 -6.80 17.65 -3.38
C LYS A 145 -7.92 16.89 -2.66
N ILE A 146 -7.59 15.77 -2.01
CA ILE A 146 -8.55 14.98 -1.21
C ILE A 146 -9.11 15.86 -0.06
N TRP A 147 -8.23 16.52 0.68
CA TRP A 147 -8.62 17.40 1.78
C TRP A 147 -9.52 18.55 1.33
N ASN A 148 -9.19 19.19 0.20
CA ASN A 148 -10.01 20.30 -0.33
C ASN A 148 -11.38 19.81 -0.82
N ALA A 149 -11.46 18.64 -1.45
CA ALA A 149 -12.72 18.03 -1.83
C ALA A 149 -13.59 17.68 -0.61
N TYR A 150 -12.96 17.12 0.44
CA TYR A 150 -13.63 16.87 1.72
C TYR A 150 -14.23 18.13 2.32
N ARG A 151 -13.43 19.19 2.44
CA ARG A 151 -13.90 20.48 2.96
C ARG A 151 -15.04 21.05 2.12
N LEU A 152 -14.95 20.97 0.81
CA LEU A 152 -16.00 21.46 -0.10
C LEU A 152 -17.33 20.78 0.20
N VAL A 153 -17.37 19.44 0.22
CA VAL A 153 -18.60 18.67 0.49
C VAL A 153 -19.15 18.93 1.88
N HIS A 154 -18.29 19.13 2.88
CA HIS A 154 -18.72 19.39 4.26
C HIS A 154 -19.22 20.81 4.51
N THR A 155 -18.90 21.75 3.63
CA THR A 155 -19.39 23.14 3.74
C THR A 155 -20.74 23.38 3.05
N TRP A 156 -21.25 22.40 2.31
CA TRP A 156 -22.55 22.56 1.66
C TRP A 156 -23.68 22.62 2.68
N ALA A 157 -24.50 23.68 2.59
CA ALA A 157 -25.75 23.75 3.32
C ALA A 157 -26.75 22.75 2.74
N VAL A 158 -27.59 22.17 3.58
CA VAL A 158 -28.61 21.18 3.16
C VAL A 158 -30.01 21.70 3.45
N ASP A 159 -30.95 21.46 2.54
CA ASP A 159 -32.37 21.60 2.80
C ASP A 159 -33.10 20.29 2.52
N ASP A 160 -33.60 19.67 3.60
CA ASP A 160 -34.27 18.37 3.57
C ASP A 160 -35.61 18.39 2.78
N ARG A 161 -36.10 19.57 2.45
CA ARG A 161 -37.34 19.76 1.68
C ARG A 161 -37.10 19.77 0.17
N LEU A 162 -35.86 19.97 -0.25
CA LEU A 162 -35.52 20.01 -1.67
C LEU A 162 -35.57 18.57 -2.25
N PRO A 163 -36.31 18.34 -3.32
CA PRO A 163 -36.25 17.09 -4.06
C PRO A 163 -34.93 17.01 -4.81
N GLN A 164 -34.40 15.80 -4.94
CA GLN A 164 -33.25 15.55 -5.80
C GLN A 164 -33.60 15.95 -7.24
N SER A 165 -32.74 16.76 -7.84
CA SER A 165 -32.89 17.10 -9.25
C SER A 165 -32.53 15.92 -10.15
N GLU A 166 -33.15 15.89 -11.36
CA GLU A 166 -32.83 14.84 -12.35
C GLU A 166 -31.35 14.85 -12.73
N ASN A 167 -30.72 16.03 -12.84
CA ASN A 167 -29.29 16.16 -13.13
C ASN A 167 -28.43 15.54 -12.01
N ASN A 168 -28.76 15.80 -10.74
CA ASN A 168 -28.02 15.23 -9.61
C ASN A 168 -28.19 13.71 -9.54
N ARG A 169 -29.41 13.21 -9.78
CA ARG A 169 -29.68 11.77 -9.84
C ARG A 169 -28.83 11.09 -10.91
N LEU A 170 -28.82 11.62 -12.11
CA LEU A 170 -28.00 11.10 -13.21
C LEU A 170 -26.49 11.17 -12.93
N ALA A 171 -26.03 12.25 -12.30
CA ALA A 171 -24.62 12.40 -11.92
C ALA A 171 -24.21 11.32 -10.88
N VAL A 172 -25.05 11.05 -9.88
CA VAL A 172 -24.81 10.00 -8.89
C VAL A 172 -24.74 8.63 -9.56
N GLU A 173 -25.74 8.27 -10.37
CA GLU A 173 -25.80 6.99 -11.10
C GLU A 173 -24.60 6.81 -12.04
N TRP A 174 -24.22 7.88 -12.74
CA TRP A 174 -23.03 7.85 -13.60
C TRP A 174 -21.76 7.54 -12.81
N PHE A 175 -21.54 8.26 -11.70
CA PHE A 175 -20.32 8.07 -10.94
C PHE A 175 -20.29 6.72 -10.20
N GLU A 176 -21.43 6.22 -9.73
CA GLU A 176 -21.53 4.85 -9.19
C GLU A 176 -21.09 3.81 -10.22
N ALA A 177 -21.56 3.91 -11.46
CA ALA A 177 -21.15 3.01 -12.53
C ALA A 177 -19.65 3.13 -12.88
N VAL A 178 -19.09 4.34 -12.83
CA VAL A 178 -17.63 4.58 -13.03
C VAL A 178 -16.83 3.94 -11.90
N LEU A 179 -17.27 4.13 -10.65
CA LEU A 179 -16.62 3.55 -9.46
C LEU A 179 -16.63 2.02 -9.48
N ASP A 180 -17.79 1.41 -9.77
CA ASP A 180 -17.93 -0.06 -9.82
C ASP A 180 -17.03 -0.67 -10.90
N ARG A 181 -16.93 -0.01 -12.06
CA ARG A 181 -16.01 -0.42 -13.13
C ARG A 181 -14.55 -0.32 -12.67
N ALA A 182 -14.16 0.77 -12.04
CA ALA A 182 -12.79 0.97 -11.55
C ALA A 182 -12.42 -0.10 -10.49
N ILE A 183 -13.35 -0.45 -9.59
CA ILE A 183 -13.14 -1.53 -8.62
C ILE A 183 -12.91 -2.86 -9.33
N ALA A 184 -13.78 -3.25 -10.27
CA ALA A 184 -13.66 -4.51 -11.00
C ALA A 184 -12.34 -4.61 -11.79
N GLU A 185 -11.88 -3.50 -12.40
CA GLU A 185 -10.61 -3.46 -13.11
C GLU A 185 -9.40 -3.56 -12.19
N THR A 186 -9.46 -2.94 -11.01
CA THR A 186 -8.35 -2.97 -10.05
C THR A 186 -8.24 -4.30 -9.31
N ASP A 187 -9.30 -5.06 -9.15
CA ASP A 187 -9.24 -6.44 -8.65
C ASP A 187 -8.30 -7.30 -9.51
N GLY A 188 -8.38 -7.15 -10.84
CA GLY A 188 -7.46 -7.80 -11.77
C GLY A 188 -6.01 -7.33 -11.63
N ASP A 189 -5.79 -6.05 -11.33
CA ASP A 189 -4.43 -5.52 -11.10
C ASP A 189 -3.84 -6.06 -9.78
N PHE A 190 -4.62 -6.12 -8.71
CA PHE A 190 -4.18 -6.71 -7.44
C PHE A 190 -3.89 -8.20 -7.57
N ALA A 191 -4.74 -8.95 -8.25
CA ALA A 191 -4.52 -10.37 -8.50
C ALA A 191 -3.22 -10.64 -9.31
N ALA A 192 -2.82 -9.69 -10.15
CA ALA A 192 -1.59 -9.72 -10.94
C ALA A 192 -0.41 -9.00 -10.27
N TYR A 193 -0.53 -8.55 -9.02
CA TYR A 193 0.47 -7.75 -8.29
C TYR A 193 0.88 -6.43 -8.98
N ARG A 194 0.01 -5.86 -9.80
CA ARG A 194 0.22 -4.57 -10.47
C ARG A 194 -0.25 -3.40 -9.60
N ILE A 195 0.44 -3.21 -8.49
CA ILE A 195 0.03 -2.27 -7.43
C ILE A 195 0.11 -0.81 -7.90
N SER A 196 1.12 -0.46 -8.69
CA SER A 196 1.27 0.90 -9.22
C SER A 196 0.17 1.27 -10.22
N GLU A 197 -0.25 0.31 -11.04
CA GLU A 197 -1.35 0.47 -12.00
C GLU A 197 -2.68 0.66 -11.28
N ALA A 198 -2.95 -0.14 -10.24
CA ALA A 198 -4.14 0.02 -9.40
C ALA A 198 -4.17 1.40 -8.73
N LEU A 199 -3.05 1.84 -8.14
CA LEU A 199 -2.93 3.17 -7.54
C LEU A 199 -3.17 4.29 -8.56
N MET A 200 -2.62 4.18 -9.77
CA MET A 200 -2.82 5.18 -10.83
C MET A 200 -4.28 5.26 -11.29
N LYS A 201 -5.00 4.13 -11.33
CA LYS A 201 -6.45 4.13 -11.62
C LYS A 201 -7.23 4.85 -10.53
N PHE A 202 -6.96 4.59 -9.24
CA PHE A 202 -7.61 5.29 -8.14
C PHE A 202 -7.25 6.78 -8.10
N TYR A 203 -6.00 7.13 -8.44
CA TYR A 203 -5.59 8.53 -8.58
C TYR A 203 -6.44 9.25 -9.63
N LYS A 204 -6.57 8.68 -10.83
CA LYS A 204 -7.38 9.28 -11.91
C LYS A 204 -8.86 9.30 -11.57
N LEU A 205 -9.40 8.22 -11.02
CA LEU A 205 -10.77 8.14 -10.57
C LEU A 205 -11.12 9.28 -9.60
N PHE A 206 -10.23 9.55 -8.63
CA PHE A 206 -10.45 10.62 -7.68
C PHE A 206 -10.21 12.00 -8.29
N TRP A 207 -9.10 12.18 -9.01
CA TRP A 207 -8.69 13.48 -9.52
C TRP A 207 -9.58 13.97 -10.67
N ASP A 208 -9.76 13.11 -11.65
CA ASP A 208 -10.46 13.45 -12.88
C ASP A 208 -11.98 13.24 -12.76
N ASP A 209 -12.41 12.01 -12.45
CA ASP A 209 -13.83 11.65 -12.50
C ASP A 209 -14.60 12.22 -11.30
N PHE A 210 -14.11 12.00 -10.08
CA PHE A 210 -14.80 12.48 -8.88
C PHE A 210 -14.67 13.99 -8.71
N SER A 211 -13.43 14.49 -8.61
CA SER A 211 -13.19 15.91 -8.33
C SER A 211 -13.40 16.82 -9.54
N GLY A 212 -13.01 16.34 -10.74
CA GLY A 212 -13.07 17.14 -11.96
C GLY A 212 -14.45 17.17 -12.59
N TRP A 213 -15.23 16.10 -12.47
CA TRP A 213 -16.55 15.99 -13.07
C TRP A 213 -17.67 15.87 -12.07
N TYR A 214 -17.70 14.80 -11.25
CA TYR A 214 -18.84 14.52 -10.38
C TYR A 214 -19.16 15.68 -9.43
N LEU A 215 -18.15 16.17 -8.68
CA LEU A 215 -18.37 17.26 -7.75
C LEU A 215 -18.83 18.55 -8.46
N GLU A 216 -18.34 18.82 -9.67
CA GLU A 216 -18.78 19.98 -10.45
C GLU A 216 -20.24 19.86 -10.93
N MET A 217 -20.70 18.62 -11.24
CA MET A 217 -22.07 18.38 -11.64
C MET A 217 -23.07 18.55 -10.50
N VAL A 218 -22.70 18.11 -9.28
CA VAL A 218 -23.63 18.08 -8.14
C VAL A 218 -23.48 19.27 -7.19
N LYS A 219 -22.41 20.05 -7.28
CA LYS A 219 -22.23 21.18 -6.37
C LYS A 219 -23.37 22.20 -6.51
N PRO A 220 -23.94 22.64 -5.37
CA PRO A 220 -24.99 23.69 -5.42
C PRO A 220 -24.42 25.02 -5.94
N ALA A 221 -25.28 25.88 -6.47
CA ALA A 221 -24.91 27.24 -6.78
C ALA A 221 -24.41 27.95 -5.50
N TYR A 222 -23.56 28.96 -5.66
CA TYR A 222 -23.01 29.69 -4.52
C TYR A 222 -24.10 30.28 -3.62
N GLY A 223 -24.07 29.87 -2.35
CA GLY A 223 -25.03 30.28 -1.33
C GLY A 223 -26.35 29.51 -1.31
N GLU A 224 -26.55 28.59 -2.25
CA GLU A 224 -27.76 27.75 -2.29
C GLU A 224 -27.53 26.43 -1.56
N PRO A 225 -28.55 25.82 -0.94
CA PRO A 225 -28.46 24.53 -0.32
C PRO A 225 -28.52 23.38 -1.36
N ILE A 226 -27.97 22.22 -1.00
CA ILE A 226 -28.13 20.98 -1.74
C ILE A 226 -29.26 20.13 -1.12
N ASP A 227 -29.88 19.28 -1.92
CA ASP A 227 -30.82 18.28 -1.41
C ASP A 227 -30.11 17.17 -0.59
N ARG A 228 -30.82 16.61 0.39
CA ARG A 228 -30.30 15.59 1.31
C ARG A 228 -29.84 14.34 0.57
N VAL A 229 -30.59 13.86 -0.40
CA VAL A 229 -30.31 12.62 -1.11
C VAL A 229 -29.00 12.69 -1.86
N THR A 230 -28.76 13.79 -2.57
CA THR A 230 -27.50 14.02 -3.30
C THR A 230 -26.31 14.17 -2.34
N LEU A 231 -26.50 14.91 -1.21
CA LEU A 231 -25.42 15.07 -0.24
C LEU A 231 -25.01 13.74 0.39
N ASP A 232 -25.98 12.93 0.81
CA ASP A 232 -25.70 11.65 1.46
C ASP A 232 -25.08 10.64 0.47
N ALA A 233 -25.54 10.61 -0.79
CA ALA A 233 -24.90 9.84 -1.86
C ALA A 233 -23.45 10.30 -2.08
N THR A 234 -23.20 11.61 -2.17
CA THR A 234 -21.85 12.18 -2.34
C THR A 234 -20.92 11.79 -1.20
N ARG A 235 -21.39 11.85 0.05
CA ARG A 235 -20.60 11.42 1.21
C ARG A 235 -20.29 9.93 1.18
N GLY A 236 -21.28 9.11 0.83
CA GLY A 236 -21.08 7.66 0.68
C GLY A 236 -20.07 7.29 -0.40
N LEU A 237 -20.11 7.97 -1.54
CA LEU A 237 -19.15 7.80 -2.63
C LEU A 237 -17.73 8.25 -2.21
N PHE A 238 -17.65 9.40 -1.52
CA PHE A 238 -16.38 9.89 -0.98
C PHE A 238 -15.75 8.88 0.00
N GLU A 239 -16.55 8.34 0.91
CA GLU A 239 -16.09 7.32 1.87
C GLU A 239 -15.59 6.05 1.16
N LYS A 240 -16.28 5.57 0.12
CA LYS A 240 -15.82 4.45 -0.70
C LYS A 240 -14.47 4.74 -1.34
N LEU A 241 -14.28 5.93 -1.92
CA LEU A 241 -13.00 6.35 -2.51
C LEU A 241 -11.87 6.41 -1.47
N LEU A 242 -12.14 6.93 -0.28
CA LEU A 242 -11.16 6.94 0.81
C LEU A 242 -10.77 5.53 1.24
N LYS A 243 -11.72 4.59 1.30
CA LYS A 243 -11.44 3.17 1.61
C LYS A 243 -10.56 2.51 0.55
N LEU A 244 -10.78 2.82 -0.73
CA LEU A 244 -9.93 2.32 -1.82
C LEU A 244 -8.51 2.90 -1.77
N LEU A 245 -8.35 4.14 -1.32
CA LEU A 245 -7.06 4.81 -1.16
C LEU A 245 -6.34 4.44 0.15
N HIS A 246 -7.04 3.90 1.15
CA HIS A 246 -6.49 3.62 2.46
C HIS A 246 -5.19 2.77 2.45
N PRO A 247 -5.07 1.69 1.67
CA PRO A 247 -3.83 0.90 1.63
C PRO A 247 -2.61 1.70 1.17
N PHE A 248 -2.82 2.74 0.38
CA PHE A 248 -1.77 3.58 -0.21
C PHE A 248 -1.50 4.84 0.64
N MET A 249 -2.55 5.47 1.16
CA MET A 249 -2.52 6.74 1.88
C MET A 249 -3.27 6.66 3.23
N PRO A 250 -2.75 5.84 4.18
CA PRO A 250 -3.47 5.53 5.42
C PRO A 250 -3.65 6.74 6.35
N VAL A 251 -2.71 7.69 6.35
CA VAL A 251 -2.79 8.87 7.23
C VAL A 251 -3.93 9.78 6.79
N SER A 252 -4.06 10.05 5.49
CA SER A 252 -5.16 10.86 4.93
C SER A 252 -6.52 10.21 5.23
N TYR A 253 -6.64 8.89 5.08
CA TYR A 253 -7.87 8.16 5.43
C TYR A 253 -8.24 8.35 6.91
N THR A 254 -7.30 8.05 7.82
CA THR A 254 -7.53 8.07 9.27
C THR A 254 -7.96 9.46 9.79
N HIS A 255 -7.50 10.53 9.15
CA HIS A 255 -7.84 11.89 9.56
C HIS A 255 -9.14 12.43 8.95
N LEU A 256 -9.69 11.77 7.92
CA LEU A 256 -10.91 12.19 7.22
C LEU A 256 -12.14 11.33 7.55
N THR A 257 -11.95 10.19 8.17
CA THR A 257 -13.00 9.27 8.63
C THR A 257 -13.04 9.20 10.15
#